data_85efee4bf169d2d5ca635f93b824398d
#
_entry.id   85efee4bf169d2d5ca635f93b824398d
#
_cell.length_a   1.000
_cell.length_b   1.000
_cell.length_c   1.000
_cell.angle_alpha   90.00
_cell.angle_beta   90.00
_cell.angle_gamma   90.00
#
_symmetry.space_group_name_H-M   'P 1'
#
loop_
_entity.id
_entity.type
_entity.pdbx_description
1 polymer ?
#
loop_
_entity_poly.entity_id
_entity_poly.type
_entity_poly.pdbx_seq_one_letter_code
_entity_poly.pdbx_strand_id
1 'polypeptide(L)'
;ISTIITVFSYYFINAMVTISAVIFLAGARTMVITTKIKQLQYYNKYNEIFVLSMLLLVTNLAAKLLFQYLSSRKEKAADSVSQTAGSEPERVPAAMRKARKTAGAIVAVVMVLSAFSLGSGGRNSDLVVIYSNADDEAITAIRETLDENGYQGKYILQTFGTSELGGKLLAEGTNLEADLITMSTFYIESAQDANQMFADLDFDVNTLDEVPAYCAPITAQEDALVYNSRVIEQSGLPIPDSIADLADPVYEDMISVTDVSSSSTAWLLLQALIAEYGEDEAQQILSRIYENAGPHVEDSGSGPLKKVRTGEVAVGFGLRHQAVADQKDGLPVGYVDPLEGNFSLTESAAVVDKGTKRQQIAMDMAECIIREGREKLQKTYPNALYEGETTDGANASAYPKTFPEKLTVELLERHQELSETSK
;
A
#
# COMPACT_ATOMS: atom_id res chain seq x y z
N ILE A 1 -25.64 -15.55 32.00
CA ILE A 1 -24.87 -16.30 30.95
C ILE A 1 -25.36 -15.92 29.56
N SER A 2 -26.69 -15.80 29.31
CA SER A 2 -27.24 -15.34 28.03
C SER A 2 -26.70 -13.95 27.64
N THR A 3 -26.74 -13.01 28.59
CA THR A 3 -26.22 -11.65 28.43
C THR A 3 -24.73 -11.65 28.10
N ILE A 4 -23.93 -12.51 28.76
CA ILE A 4 -22.49 -12.63 28.49
C ILE A 4 -22.24 -13.13 27.06
N ILE A 5 -23.02 -14.11 26.60
CA ILE A 5 -22.92 -14.64 25.23
C ILE A 5 -23.31 -13.56 24.20
N THR A 6 -24.35 -12.78 24.47
CA THR A 6 -24.80 -11.72 23.58
C THR A 6 -23.76 -10.59 23.50
N VAL A 7 -23.23 -10.16 24.64
CA VAL A 7 -22.18 -9.14 24.72
C VAL A 7 -20.90 -9.63 24.03
N PHE A 8 -20.48 -10.87 24.29
CA PHE A 8 -19.31 -11.45 23.63
C PHE A 8 -19.50 -11.56 22.11
N SER A 9 -20.68 -12.04 21.66
CA SER A 9 -21.01 -12.09 20.23
C SER A 9 -20.95 -10.74 19.54
N TYR A 10 -21.48 -9.69 20.20
CA TYR A 10 -21.45 -8.32 19.69
C TYR A 10 -20.02 -7.82 19.54
N TYR A 11 -19.20 -7.95 20.59
CA TYR A 11 -17.80 -7.49 20.54
C TYR A 11 -16.96 -8.32 19.57
N PHE A 12 -17.19 -9.64 19.48
CA PHE A 12 -16.49 -10.52 18.55
C PHE A 12 -16.75 -10.13 17.08
N ILE A 13 -18.03 -9.91 16.71
CA ILE A 13 -18.40 -9.51 15.36
C ILE A 13 -17.85 -8.11 15.04
N ASN A 14 -17.97 -7.16 15.97
CA ASN A 14 -17.42 -5.82 15.76
C ASN A 14 -15.89 -5.83 15.65
N ALA A 15 -15.18 -6.61 16.46
CA ALA A 15 -13.72 -6.72 16.37
C ALA A 15 -13.25 -7.26 15.03
N MET A 16 -14.04 -8.16 14.39
CA MET A 16 -13.71 -8.68 13.06
C MET A 16 -13.95 -7.68 11.92
N VAL A 17 -14.71 -6.62 12.15
CA VAL A 17 -15.11 -5.65 11.12
C VAL A 17 -14.44 -4.28 11.34
N THR A 18 -14.01 -3.97 12.57
CA THR A 18 -13.42 -2.66 12.89
C THR A 18 -11.98 -2.58 12.43
N ILE A 19 -11.68 -1.67 11.51
CA ILE A 19 -10.36 -1.49 10.90
C ILE A 19 -9.55 -0.41 11.66
N SER A 20 -10.18 0.68 12.06
CA SER A 20 -9.53 1.94 12.40
C SER A 20 -8.49 1.89 13.51
N ALA A 21 -8.72 1.10 14.59
CA ALA A 21 -7.76 1.01 15.69
C ALA A 21 -6.71 -0.10 15.47
N VAL A 22 -7.03 -1.08 14.64
CA VAL A 22 -6.18 -2.28 14.46
C VAL A 22 -5.13 -2.05 13.38
N ILE A 23 -5.38 -1.16 12.41
CA ILE A 23 -4.48 -0.92 11.29
C ILE A 23 -3.10 -0.42 11.75
N PHE A 24 -3.06 0.44 12.76
CA PHE A 24 -1.80 0.96 13.33
C PHE A 24 -1.05 -0.06 14.20
N LEU A 25 -1.75 -1.09 14.68
CA LEU A 25 -1.18 -2.15 15.52
C LEU A 25 -0.84 -3.42 14.74
N ALA A 26 -1.29 -3.51 13.48
CA ALA A 26 -1.06 -4.68 12.65
C ALA A 26 0.34 -4.63 12.03
N GLY A 27 1.20 -5.53 12.43
CA GLY A 27 2.49 -5.78 11.79
C GLY A 27 2.43 -6.93 10.79
N ALA A 28 3.54 -7.20 10.11
CA ALA A 28 3.63 -8.26 9.09
C ALA A 28 3.28 -9.65 9.63
N ARG A 29 3.58 -9.89 10.92
CA ARG A 29 3.31 -11.17 11.59
C ARG A 29 1.94 -11.23 12.26
N THR A 30 1.25 -10.10 12.42
CA THR A 30 -0.02 -9.97 13.17
C THR A 30 -1.15 -9.41 12.32
N MET A 31 -0.99 -9.40 10.99
CA MET A 31 -1.96 -8.86 10.08
C MET A 31 -3.31 -9.58 10.16
N VAL A 32 -4.39 -8.82 10.36
CA VAL A 32 -5.75 -9.35 10.35
C VAL A 32 -6.39 -9.22 8.95
N ILE A 33 -7.43 -10.03 8.69
CA ILE A 33 -8.09 -10.08 7.36
C ILE A 33 -8.55 -8.71 6.88
N THR A 34 -9.08 -7.87 7.78
CA THR A 34 -9.59 -6.53 7.43
C THR A 34 -8.49 -5.58 7.00
N THR A 35 -7.32 -5.60 7.66
CA THR A 35 -6.16 -4.81 7.23
C THR A 35 -5.58 -5.32 5.91
N LYS A 36 -5.61 -6.65 5.69
CA LYS A 36 -5.22 -7.24 4.39
C LYS A 36 -6.16 -6.83 3.26
N ILE A 37 -7.47 -6.78 3.50
CA ILE A 37 -8.44 -6.29 2.51
C ILE A 37 -8.16 -4.84 2.14
N LYS A 38 -7.89 -3.96 3.12
CA LYS A 38 -7.54 -2.56 2.84
C LYS A 38 -6.23 -2.45 2.04
N GLN A 39 -5.21 -3.22 2.38
CA GLN A 39 -3.97 -3.30 1.62
C GLN A 39 -4.22 -3.71 0.17
N LEU A 40 -5.02 -4.77 -0.06
CA LEU A 40 -5.36 -5.24 -1.39
C LEU A 40 -6.21 -4.22 -2.18
N GLN A 41 -7.04 -3.43 -1.49
CA GLN A 41 -7.80 -2.33 -2.09
C GLN A 41 -6.86 -1.25 -2.62
N TYR A 42 -5.84 -0.88 -1.88
CA TYR A 42 -4.81 0.06 -2.32
C TYR A 42 -4.14 -0.39 -3.63
N TYR A 43 -3.90 -1.70 -3.78
CA TYR A 43 -3.32 -2.28 -5.01
C TYR A 43 -4.37 -2.73 -6.04
N ASN A 44 -5.66 -2.37 -5.87
CA ASN A 44 -6.76 -2.75 -6.77
C ASN A 44 -6.89 -4.27 -7.06
N LYS A 45 -6.47 -5.11 -6.12
CA LYS A 45 -6.57 -6.59 -6.20
C LYS A 45 -7.99 -7.07 -5.87
N TYR A 46 -8.98 -6.64 -6.66
CA TYR A 46 -10.42 -6.87 -6.38
C TYR A 46 -10.83 -8.34 -6.27
N ASN A 47 -10.21 -9.24 -7.03
CA ASN A 47 -10.49 -10.68 -6.93
C ASN A 47 -10.11 -11.23 -5.55
N GLU A 48 -8.96 -10.85 -5.02
CA GLU A 48 -8.47 -11.27 -3.71
C GLU A 48 -9.31 -10.63 -2.59
N ILE A 49 -9.68 -9.35 -2.75
CA ILE A 49 -10.60 -8.64 -1.85
C ILE A 49 -11.92 -9.39 -1.77
N PHE A 50 -12.50 -9.76 -2.92
CA PHE A 50 -13.77 -10.48 -2.98
C PHE A 50 -13.70 -11.80 -2.21
N VAL A 51 -12.65 -12.60 -2.44
CA VAL A 51 -12.45 -13.88 -1.74
C VAL A 51 -12.33 -13.68 -0.22
N LEU A 52 -11.51 -12.71 0.23
CA LEU A 52 -11.32 -12.43 1.66
C LEU A 52 -12.60 -11.87 2.30
N SER A 53 -13.32 -11.00 1.60
CA SER A 53 -14.59 -10.44 2.07
C SER A 53 -15.66 -11.51 2.20
N MET A 54 -15.76 -12.44 1.24
CA MET A 54 -16.66 -13.58 1.30
C MET A 54 -16.30 -14.53 2.45
N LEU A 55 -15.01 -14.77 2.69
CA LEU A 55 -14.55 -15.56 3.82
C LEU A 55 -14.97 -14.93 5.15
N LEU A 56 -14.77 -13.61 5.28
CA LEU A 56 -15.17 -12.84 6.46
C LEU A 56 -16.69 -12.86 6.67
N LEU A 57 -17.47 -12.71 5.59
CA LEU A 57 -18.94 -12.79 5.64
C LEU A 57 -19.42 -14.16 6.12
N VAL A 58 -18.89 -15.23 5.54
CA VAL A 58 -19.25 -16.62 5.90
C VAL A 58 -18.88 -16.92 7.34
N THR A 59 -17.70 -16.48 7.80
CA THR A 59 -17.24 -16.68 9.18
C THR A 59 -18.15 -15.94 10.16
N ASN A 60 -18.49 -14.67 9.89
CA ASN A 60 -19.39 -13.89 10.72
C ASN A 60 -20.81 -14.44 10.76
N LEU A 61 -21.34 -14.91 9.62
CA LEU A 61 -22.65 -15.53 9.55
C LEU A 61 -22.69 -16.85 10.35
N ALA A 62 -21.65 -17.68 10.19
CA ALA A 62 -21.54 -18.93 10.95
C ALA A 62 -21.44 -18.67 12.46
N ALA A 63 -20.64 -17.67 12.89
CA ALA A 63 -20.55 -17.27 14.28
C ALA A 63 -21.91 -16.76 14.81
N LYS A 64 -22.60 -15.89 14.07
CA LYS A 64 -23.93 -15.37 14.44
C LYS A 64 -24.94 -16.49 14.59
N LEU A 65 -25.01 -17.40 13.63
CA LEU A 65 -25.95 -18.56 13.71
C LEU A 65 -25.61 -19.47 14.90
N LEU A 66 -24.34 -19.69 15.17
CA LEU A 66 -23.89 -20.47 16.31
C LEU A 66 -24.31 -19.80 17.63
N PHE A 67 -24.08 -18.49 17.78
CA PHE A 67 -24.47 -17.76 18.98
C PHE A 67 -26.00 -17.73 19.16
N GLN A 68 -26.77 -17.55 18.10
CA GLN A 68 -28.23 -17.64 18.15
C GLN A 68 -28.72 -19.04 18.58
N TYR A 69 -28.10 -20.09 18.01
CA TYR A 69 -28.43 -21.47 18.38
C TYR A 69 -28.10 -21.76 19.86
N LEU A 70 -26.97 -21.29 20.36
CA LEU A 70 -26.60 -21.44 21.77
C LEU A 70 -27.52 -20.64 22.73
N SER A 71 -27.96 -19.45 22.31
CA SER A 71 -28.88 -18.61 23.06
C SER A 71 -30.29 -19.22 23.13
N SER A 72 -30.86 -19.60 21.99
CA SER A 72 -32.22 -20.19 21.92
C SER A 72 -32.34 -21.56 22.63
N ARG A 73 -31.24 -22.31 22.70
CA ARG A 73 -31.22 -23.55 23.53
C ARG A 73 -31.28 -23.27 25.02
N LYS A 74 -30.71 -22.17 25.47
CA LYS A 74 -30.72 -21.79 26.89
C LYS A 74 -32.07 -21.23 27.35
N GLU A 75 -32.75 -20.49 26.49
CA GLU A 75 -34.13 -20.03 26.74
C GLU A 75 -35.07 -21.21 26.90
N LYS A 76 -35.02 -22.18 25.96
CA LYS A 76 -35.83 -23.39 26.05
C LYS A 76 -35.53 -24.26 27.27
N ALA A 77 -34.27 -24.27 27.75
CA ALA A 77 -33.88 -24.98 28.97
C ALA A 77 -34.31 -24.21 30.24
N ALA A 78 -34.38 -22.89 30.22
CA ALA A 78 -34.88 -22.05 31.32
C ALA A 78 -36.41 -22.17 31.45
N ASP A 79 -37.12 -22.16 30.34
CA ASP A 79 -38.60 -22.32 30.30
C ASP A 79 -39.03 -23.73 30.75
N SER A 80 -38.25 -24.76 30.39
CA SER A 80 -38.54 -26.15 30.89
C SER A 80 -38.28 -26.33 32.35
N VAL A 81 -37.34 -25.57 32.94
CA VAL A 81 -37.07 -25.61 34.42
C VAL A 81 -38.15 -24.83 35.19
N SER A 82 -38.75 -23.80 34.60
CA SER A 82 -39.85 -23.06 35.27
C SER A 82 -41.20 -23.80 35.20
N GLN A 83 -41.41 -24.74 34.28
CA GLN A 83 -42.64 -25.56 34.16
C GLN A 83 -42.58 -26.88 34.92
N THR A 84 -41.42 -27.35 35.38
CA THR A 84 -41.23 -28.64 36.04
C THR A 84 -40.88 -28.52 37.56
N ALA A 85 -41.58 -27.64 38.25
CA ALA A 85 -41.61 -27.73 39.71
C ALA A 85 -42.58 -28.84 40.18
N GLY A 86 -42.58 -30.02 39.49
CA GLY A 86 -43.53 -31.05 39.86
C GLY A 86 -43.44 -32.42 39.12
N SER A 87 -42.32 -32.83 38.54
CA SER A 87 -42.22 -34.20 37.98
C SER A 87 -40.78 -34.70 37.79
N GLU A 88 -40.59 -36.02 37.96
CA GLU A 88 -39.32 -36.76 37.97
C GLU A 88 -38.39 -36.54 36.78
N PRO A 89 -37.07 -36.79 36.88
CA PRO A 89 -36.08 -36.50 35.87
C PRO A 89 -36.18 -37.44 34.66
N GLU A 90 -36.68 -36.91 33.55
CA GLU A 90 -36.79 -37.61 32.27
C GLU A 90 -35.37 -37.71 31.60
N ARG A 91 -35.04 -38.97 31.20
CA ARG A 91 -33.73 -39.28 30.55
C ARG A 91 -33.58 -38.58 29.21
N VAL A 92 -32.59 -37.75 29.05
CA VAL A 92 -32.24 -37.05 27.80
C VAL A 92 -32.02 -38.02 26.64
N PRO A 93 -32.74 -37.93 25.52
CA PRO A 93 -32.59 -38.82 24.36
C PRO A 93 -31.19 -38.88 23.79
N ALA A 94 -30.75 -40.07 23.36
CA ALA A 94 -29.40 -40.32 22.81
C ALA A 94 -29.03 -39.42 21.60
N ALA A 95 -30.03 -39.03 20.80
CA ALA A 95 -29.88 -38.08 19.70
C ALA A 95 -29.43 -36.69 20.16
N MET A 96 -29.88 -36.21 21.33
CA MET A 96 -29.45 -34.94 21.91
C MET A 96 -28.00 -34.97 22.44
N ARG A 97 -27.51 -36.12 22.89
CA ARG A 97 -26.10 -36.32 23.30
C ARG A 97 -25.17 -36.28 22.08
N LYS A 98 -25.58 -36.82 20.94
CA LYS A 98 -24.79 -36.81 19.70
C LYS A 98 -24.69 -35.40 19.11
N ALA A 99 -25.80 -34.66 19.04
CA ALA A 99 -25.83 -33.28 18.57
C ALA A 99 -25.00 -32.31 19.45
N ARG A 100 -24.96 -32.59 20.76
CA ARG A 100 -24.15 -31.78 21.73
C ARG A 100 -22.64 -32.03 21.56
N LYS A 101 -22.24 -33.26 21.20
CA LYS A 101 -20.84 -33.60 20.91
C LYS A 101 -20.39 -33.00 19.56
N THR A 102 -21.28 -33.02 18.54
CA THR A 102 -20.96 -32.47 17.21
C THR A 102 -20.87 -30.95 17.23
N ALA A 103 -21.77 -30.26 17.95
CA ALA A 103 -21.71 -28.80 18.10
C ALA A 103 -20.46 -28.36 18.90
N GLY A 104 -20.08 -29.10 19.94
CA GLY A 104 -18.84 -28.86 20.71
C GLY A 104 -17.59 -29.09 19.86
N ALA A 105 -17.61 -30.09 18.97
CA ALA A 105 -16.50 -30.36 18.06
C ALA A 105 -16.34 -29.27 16.97
N ILE A 106 -17.45 -28.75 16.44
CA ILE A 106 -17.41 -27.64 15.46
C ILE A 106 -16.90 -26.36 16.11
N VAL A 107 -17.32 -26.04 17.34
CA VAL A 107 -16.78 -24.88 18.11
C VAL A 107 -15.30 -25.06 18.38
N ALA A 108 -14.87 -26.26 18.78
CA ALA A 108 -13.45 -26.55 18.99
C ALA A 108 -12.63 -26.45 17.70
N VAL A 109 -13.16 -26.90 16.56
CA VAL A 109 -12.51 -26.77 15.24
C VAL A 109 -12.42 -25.31 14.81
N VAL A 110 -13.46 -24.49 14.99
CA VAL A 110 -13.43 -23.06 14.67
C VAL A 110 -12.49 -22.32 15.61
N MET A 111 -12.45 -22.64 16.92
CA MET A 111 -11.48 -22.06 17.85
C MET A 111 -10.04 -22.53 17.56
N VAL A 112 -9.85 -23.78 17.17
CA VAL A 112 -8.55 -24.30 16.75
C VAL A 112 -8.10 -23.68 15.44
N LEU A 113 -8.99 -23.49 14.44
CA LEU A 113 -8.64 -22.80 13.20
C LEU A 113 -8.36 -21.31 13.41
N SER A 114 -9.10 -20.63 14.30
CA SER A 114 -8.79 -19.24 14.68
C SER A 114 -7.53 -19.14 15.57
N ALA A 115 -7.26 -20.13 16.43
CA ALA A 115 -6.03 -20.20 17.21
C ALA A 115 -4.81 -20.59 16.34
N PHE A 116 -5.02 -21.38 15.28
CA PHE A 116 -3.95 -21.67 14.29
C PHE A 116 -3.59 -20.46 13.44
N SER A 117 -4.55 -19.59 13.12
CA SER A 117 -4.25 -18.29 12.47
C SER A 117 -3.58 -17.27 13.40
N LEU A 118 -3.80 -17.38 14.73
CA LEU A 118 -3.13 -16.58 15.76
C LEU A 118 -1.83 -17.23 16.26
N GLY A 119 -1.65 -18.53 16.08
CA GLY A 119 -0.54 -19.32 16.66
C GLY A 119 0.63 -19.59 15.71
N SER A 120 0.55 -19.21 14.43
CA SER A 120 1.70 -19.34 13.52
C SER A 120 2.75 -18.23 13.66
N GLY A 121 2.52 -17.24 14.52
CA GLY A 121 3.49 -16.18 14.84
C GLY A 121 4.71 -16.64 15.64
N GLY A 122 4.73 -17.86 16.19
CA GLY A 122 5.81 -18.36 17.04
C GLY A 122 6.92 -19.18 16.38
N ARG A 123 6.81 -19.50 15.08
CA ARG A 123 7.78 -20.38 14.38
C ARG A 123 8.70 -19.70 13.38
N ASN A 124 8.52 -18.41 13.10
CA ASN A 124 9.30 -17.67 12.10
C ASN A 124 9.98 -16.43 12.69
N SER A 125 10.59 -16.53 13.86
CA SER A 125 11.37 -15.42 14.47
C SER A 125 12.60 -15.02 13.64
N ASP A 126 13.04 -15.89 12.73
CA ASP A 126 14.27 -15.71 11.95
C ASP A 126 14.04 -15.10 10.56
N LEU A 127 12.78 -14.90 10.14
CA LEU A 127 12.48 -14.25 8.86
C LEU A 127 12.74 -12.75 8.93
N VAL A 128 13.41 -12.22 7.93
CA VAL A 128 13.55 -10.78 7.71
C VAL A 128 12.20 -10.19 7.32
N VAL A 129 11.81 -9.09 7.93
CA VAL A 129 10.60 -8.35 7.56
C VAL A 129 11.00 -7.16 6.70
N ILE A 130 10.41 -7.08 5.50
CA ILE A 130 10.63 -6.00 4.55
C ILE A 130 9.34 -5.20 4.44
N TYR A 131 9.40 -3.89 4.70
CA TYR A 131 8.29 -2.97 4.44
C TYR A 131 8.61 -2.12 3.22
N SER A 132 7.61 -1.94 2.37
CA SER A 132 7.77 -1.22 1.10
C SER A 132 6.52 -0.39 0.76
N ASN A 133 6.71 0.78 0.14
CA ASN A 133 5.63 1.52 -0.51
C ASN A 133 5.68 1.39 -2.04
N ALA A 134 6.63 0.62 -2.56
CA ALA A 134 6.83 0.46 -4.00
C ALA A 134 5.61 -0.15 -4.70
N ASP A 135 5.47 0.15 -5.98
CA ASP A 135 4.43 -0.43 -6.85
C ASP A 135 4.66 -1.92 -7.16
N ASP A 136 3.68 -2.53 -7.82
CA ASP A 136 3.69 -3.97 -8.09
C ASP A 136 4.89 -4.41 -8.94
N GLU A 137 5.35 -3.57 -9.86
CA GLU A 137 6.48 -3.84 -10.75
C GLU A 137 7.79 -3.92 -9.96
N ALA A 138 8.08 -2.95 -9.11
CA ALA A 138 9.27 -2.96 -8.25
C ALA A 138 9.21 -4.09 -7.21
N ILE A 139 8.05 -4.32 -6.59
CA ILE A 139 7.83 -5.43 -5.66
C ILE A 139 8.10 -6.79 -6.33
N THR A 140 7.66 -6.95 -7.57
CA THR A 140 7.90 -8.18 -8.34
C THR A 140 9.40 -8.37 -8.59
N ALA A 141 10.09 -7.33 -9.07
CA ALA A 141 11.52 -7.38 -9.34
C ALA A 141 12.33 -7.68 -8.06
N ILE A 142 11.99 -7.04 -6.93
CA ILE A 142 12.64 -7.29 -5.63
C ILE A 142 12.43 -8.75 -5.19
N ARG A 143 11.20 -9.28 -5.26
CA ARG A 143 10.90 -10.67 -4.89
C ARG A 143 11.65 -11.68 -5.76
N GLU A 144 11.60 -11.51 -7.07
CA GLU A 144 12.31 -12.38 -8.01
C GLU A 144 13.81 -12.37 -7.74
N THR A 145 14.38 -11.18 -7.50
CA THR A 145 15.80 -11.06 -7.18
C THR A 145 16.17 -11.82 -5.92
N LEU A 146 15.44 -11.61 -4.83
CA LEU A 146 15.69 -12.28 -3.56
C LEU A 146 15.49 -13.81 -3.66
N ASP A 147 14.42 -14.25 -4.33
CA ASP A 147 14.11 -15.68 -4.48
C ASP A 147 15.16 -16.42 -5.31
N GLU A 148 15.61 -15.83 -6.42
CA GLU A 148 16.67 -16.38 -7.29
C GLU A 148 18.03 -16.46 -6.59
N ASN A 149 18.31 -15.55 -5.65
CA ASN A 149 19.56 -15.49 -4.88
C ASN A 149 19.48 -16.22 -3.53
N GLY A 150 18.52 -17.15 -3.38
CA GLY A 150 18.47 -18.11 -2.26
C GLY A 150 17.83 -17.55 -0.99
N TYR A 151 17.09 -16.44 -1.07
CA TYR A 151 16.32 -15.89 0.05
C TYR A 151 14.84 -16.33 0.05
N GLN A 152 14.41 -17.17 -0.89
CA GLN A 152 13.06 -17.71 -0.92
C GLN A 152 12.68 -18.33 0.42
N GLY A 153 11.57 -17.86 1.00
CA GLY A 153 11.06 -18.31 2.30
C GLY A 153 11.85 -17.80 3.51
N LYS A 154 12.81 -16.88 3.34
CA LYS A 154 13.60 -16.26 4.41
C LYS A 154 13.15 -14.84 4.77
N TYR A 155 12.14 -14.30 4.08
CA TYR A 155 11.60 -12.97 4.32
C TYR A 155 10.07 -12.93 4.27
N ILE A 156 9.51 -11.87 4.85
CA ILE A 156 8.12 -11.46 4.70
C ILE A 156 8.15 -10.05 4.12
N LEU A 157 7.61 -9.87 2.92
CA LEU A 157 7.48 -8.56 2.31
C LEU A 157 6.04 -8.08 2.41
N GLN A 158 5.86 -6.93 3.06
CA GLN A 158 4.59 -6.26 3.24
C GLN A 158 4.63 -4.87 2.61
N THR A 159 3.57 -4.52 1.89
CA THR A 159 3.42 -3.25 1.20
C THR A 159 2.44 -2.35 1.93
N PHE A 160 2.68 -1.04 1.87
CA PHE A 160 1.93 0.03 2.53
C PHE A 160 1.72 1.20 1.57
N GLY A 161 0.76 2.06 1.86
CA GLY A 161 0.72 3.40 1.29
C GLY A 161 1.89 4.26 1.78
N THR A 162 2.32 5.22 0.98
CA THR A 162 3.50 6.04 1.28
C THR A 162 3.35 6.76 2.62
N SER A 163 2.24 7.48 2.83
CA SER A 163 2.00 8.22 4.08
C SER A 163 1.84 7.29 5.29
N GLU A 164 1.24 6.10 5.11
CA GLU A 164 1.12 5.10 6.16
C GLU A 164 2.48 4.58 6.61
N LEU A 165 3.35 4.21 5.65
CA LEU A 165 4.70 3.73 5.97
C LEU A 165 5.56 4.84 6.57
N GLY A 166 5.54 6.04 6.00
CA GLY A 166 6.25 7.20 6.55
C GLY A 166 5.85 7.50 7.99
N GLY A 167 4.54 7.52 8.28
CA GLY A 167 4.02 7.70 9.64
C GLY A 167 4.48 6.61 10.60
N LYS A 168 4.57 5.35 10.15
CA LYS A 168 5.10 4.24 10.96
C LYS A 168 6.59 4.40 11.27
N LEU A 169 7.40 4.80 10.28
CA LEU A 169 8.83 5.05 10.50
C LEU A 169 9.05 6.12 11.57
N LEU A 170 8.33 7.24 11.48
CA LEU A 170 8.45 8.35 12.42
C LEU A 170 7.96 7.97 13.82
N ALA A 171 6.86 7.21 13.93
CA ALA A 171 6.25 6.86 15.21
C ALA A 171 6.98 5.72 15.94
N GLU A 172 7.49 4.72 15.24
CA GLU A 172 8.02 3.49 15.82
C GLU A 172 9.55 3.46 15.92
N GLY A 173 10.26 4.17 15.04
CA GLY A 173 11.72 4.22 15.00
C GLY A 173 12.33 2.80 14.95
N THR A 174 13.36 2.53 15.77
CA THR A 174 14.01 1.21 15.87
C THR A 174 13.10 0.10 16.42
N ASN A 175 11.94 0.45 17.01
CA ASN A 175 10.93 -0.54 17.46
C ASN A 175 10.07 -1.06 16.30
N LEU A 176 10.19 -0.51 15.11
CA LEU A 176 9.49 -0.97 13.91
C LEU A 176 9.70 -2.48 13.71
N GLU A 177 8.65 -3.21 13.33
CA GLU A 177 8.77 -4.66 13.07
C GLU A 177 9.70 -4.97 11.90
N ALA A 178 9.73 -4.10 10.87
CA ALA A 178 10.58 -4.30 9.70
C ALA A 178 12.08 -4.25 10.01
N ASP A 179 12.83 -5.09 9.33
CA ASP A 179 14.29 -5.14 9.37
C ASP A 179 14.91 -4.41 8.16
N LEU A 180 14.18 -4.37 7.03
CA LEU A 180 14.55 -3.67 5.78
C LEU A 180 13.38 -2.83 5.30
N ILE A 181 13.67 -1.61 4.86
CA ILE A 181 12.70 -0.66 4.30
C ILE A 181 13.07 -0.38 2.84
N THR A 182 12.07 -0.29 1.98
CA THR A 182 12.22 0.31 0.64
C THR A 182 11.11 1.35 0.46
N MET A 183 11.51 2.63 0.32
CA MET A 183 10.59 3.74 0.08
C MET A 183 11.34 5.00 -0.40
N SER A 184 10.60 6.08 -0.65
CA SER A 184 11.18 7.37 -1.04
C SER A 184 12.31 7.77 -0.10
N THR A 185 13.47 8.10 -0.67
CA THR A 185 14.69 8.47 0.06
C THR A 185 14.43 9.57 1.07
N PHE A 186 13.62 10.56 0.69
CA PHE A 186 13.18 11.64 1.56
C PHE A 186 12.56 11.16 2.90
N TYR A 187 11.66 10.14 2.87
CA TYR A 187 11.07 9.60 4.10
C TYR A 187 12.10 8.83 4.95
N ILE A 188 13.02 8.12 4.29
CA ILE A 188 14.15 7.45 4.96
C ILE A 188 15.02 8.49 5.66
N GLU A 189 15.40 9.57 4.97
CA GLU A 189 16.17 10.67 5.56
C GLU A 189 15.44 11.32 6.73
N SER A 190 14.14 11.63 6.56
CA SER A 190 13.32 12.22 7.63
C SER A 190 13.22 11.33 8.87
N ALA A 191 13.07 10.01 8.65
CA ALA A 191 13.03 9.06 9.76
C ALA A 191 14.39 8.90 10.43
N GLN A 192 15.48 8.99 9.68
CA GLN A 192 16.84 8.98 10.23
C GLN A 192 17.10 10.24 11.07
N ASP A 193 16.73 11.41 10.57
CA ASP A 193 16.89 12.68 11.30
C ASP A 193 16.11 12.66 12.62
N ALA A 194 14.87 12.12 12.61
CA ALA A 194 14.01 12.07 13.79
C ALA A 194 14.42 10.98 14.80
N ASN A 195 14.80 9.80 14.34
CA ASN A 195 14.90 8.58 15.15
C ASN A 195 16.30 7.93 15.16
N GLN A 196 17.21 8.32 14.25
CA GLN A 196 18.52 7.68 14.04
C GLN A 196 18.38 6.15 13.95
N MET A 197 17.44 5.70 13.12
CA MET A 197 16.95 4.32 13.14
C MET A 197 17.61 3.38 12.13
N PHE A 198 18.40 3.89 11.20
CA PHE A 198 19.03 3.09 10.16
C PHE A 198 20.52 2.91 10.41
N ALA A 199 21.01 1.69 10.16
CA ALA A 199 22.42 1.37 10.17
C ALA A 199 23.10 1.85 8.87
N ASP A 200 24.36 2.28 8.97
CA ASP A 200 25.17 2.49 7.78
C ASP A 200 25.32 1.16 7.02
N LEU A 201 25.26 1.25 5.69
CA LEU A 201 25.47 0.09 4.82
C LEU A 201 26.90 -0.42 4.98
N ASP A 202 27.07 -1.75 5.03
CA ASP A 202 28.38 -2.41 5.13
C ASP A 202 28.95 -2.81 3.76
N PHE A 203 28.35 -2.29 2.68
CA PHE A 203 28.78 -2.45 1.30
C PHE A 203 28.87 -1.10 0.58
N ASP A 204 29.79 -0.99 -0.36
CA ASP A 204 30.00 0.22 -1.13
C ASP A 204 28.91 0.37 -2.22
N VAL A 205 28.42 1.60 -2.38
CA VAL A 205 27.52 2.03 -3.45
C VAL A 205 28.17 3.17 -4.24
N ASN A 206 28.30 2.99 -5.55
CA ASN A 206 28.86 4.00 -6.46
C ASN A 206 27.70 4.70 -7.18
N THR A 207 27.03 5.58 -6.49
CA THR A 207 25.87 6.31 -7.01
C THR A 207 26.29 7.54 -7.82
N LEU A 208 25.44 7.94 -8.79
CA LEU A 208 25.68 9.15 -9.59
C LEU A 208 25.53 10.42 -8.74
N ASP A 209 24.53 10.43 -7.86
CA ASP A 209 24.31 11.50 -6.89
C ASP A 209 24.83 11.09 -5.52
N GLU A 210 25.20 12.05 -4.70
CA GLU A 210 25.60 11.81 -3.31
C GLU A 210 24.39 11.31 -2.49
N VAL A 211 24.54 10.16 -1.85
CA VAL A 211 23.51 9.56 -0.98
C VAL A 211 24.06 9.31 0.41
N PRO A 212 23.20 9.36 1.47
CA PRO A 212 23.62 9.04 2.82
C PRO A 212 24.14 7.60 2.95
N ALA A 213 25.11 7.38 3.88
CA ALA A 213 25.73 6.07 4.08
C ALA A 213 24.75 4.96 4.52
N TYR A 214 23.59 5.31 5.05
CA TYR A 214 22.59 4.37 5.57
C TYR A 214 21.53 3.95 4.54
N CYS A 215 21.60 4.38 3.29
CA CYS A 215 20.65 3.97 2.26
C CYS A 215 21.29 3.84 0.88
N ALA A 216 20.65 3.03 0.02
CA ALA A 216 21.06 2.85 -1.37
C ALA A 216 19.84 3.00 -2.29
N PRO A 217 19.91 3.81 -3.36
CA PRO A 217 18.81 4.03 -4.28
C PRO A 217 18.48 2.73 -5.06
N ILE A 218 17.18 2.48 -5.23
CA ILE A 218 16.67 1.31 -5.97
C ILE A 218 15.95 1.69 -7.26
N THR A 219 15.15 2.75 -7.23
CA THR A 219 14.42 3.29 -8.39
C THR A 219 14.41 4.80 -8.36
N ALA A 220 14.23 5.42 -9.52
CA ALA A 220 13.85 6.81 -9.65
C ALA A 220 12.60 6.88 -10.51
N GLN A 221 11.54 7.47 -9.95
CA GLN A 221 10.24 7.55 -10.58
C GLN A 221 10.00 8.95 -11.13
N GLU A 222 9.51 9.00 -12.33
CA GLU A 222 9.06 10.22 -13.00
C GLU A 222 7.60 10.06 -13.41
N ASP A 223 6.88 11.17 -13.42
CA ASP A 223 5.51 11.21 -13.93
C ASP A 223 5.45 11.88 -15.30
N ALA A 224 4.35 11.62 -16.00
CA ALA A 224 4.00 12.25 -17.27
C ALA A 224 2.48 12.48 -17.33
N LEU A 225 2.06 13.29 -18.28
CA LEU A 225 0.69 13.34 -18.73
C LEU A 225 0.41 12.06 -19.51
N VAL A 226 -0.54 11.26 -19.06
CA VAL A 226 -0.92 10.00 -19.68
C VAL A 226 -2.33 10.10 -20.24
N TYR A 227 -2.59 9.55 -21.43
CA TYR A 227 -3.90 9.69 -22.04
C TYR A 227 -4.35 8.41 -22.75
N ASN A 228 -5.67 8.22 -22.84
CA ASN A 228 -6.27 7.18 -23.65
C ASN A 228 -6.59 7.72 -25.05
N SER A 229 -5.86 7.28 -26.07
CA SER A 229 -6.00 7.77 -27.43
C SER A 229 -7.39 7.58 -28.02
N ARG A 230 -8.11 6.50 -27.64
CA ARG A 230 -9.47 6.24 -28.10
C ARG A 230 -10.48 7.19 -27.46
N VAL A 231 -10.33 7.45 -26.14
CA VAL A 231 -11.23 8.37 -25.43
C VAL A 231 -11.01 9.81 -25.94
N ILE A 232 -9.76 10.23 -26.11
CA ILE A 232 -9.40 11.52 -26.70
C ILE A 232 -10.07 11.71 -28.08
N GLU A 233 -9.93 10.73 -28.96
CA GLU A 233 -10.54 10.78 -30.32
C GLU A 233 -12.07 10.82 -30.25
N GLN A 234 -12.70 9.98 -29.42
CA GLN A 234 -14.15 9.90 -29.28
C GLN A 234 -14.78 11.16 -28.68
N SER A 235 -14.10 11.77 -27.73
CA SER A 235 -14.57 12.98 -27.03
C SER A 235 -14.14 14.27 -27.76
N GLY A 236 -13.25 14.19 -28.74
CA GLY A 236 -12.71 15.35 -29.42
C GLY A 236 -11.88 16.27 -28.55
N LEU A 237 -11.29 15.72 -27.48
CA LEU A 237 -10.46 16.46 -26.55
C LEU A 237 -9.07 16.73 -27.15
N PRO A 238 -8.43 17.87 -26.86
CA PRO A 238 -7.03 18.06 -27.16
C PRO A 238 -6.16 17.12 -26.28
N ILE A 239 -4.97 16.77 -26.74
CA ILE A 239 -3.95 16.15 -25.91
C ILE A 239 -3.21 17.29 -25.19
N PRO A 240 -3.17 17.30 -23.83
CA PRO A 240 -2.46 18.34 -23.09
C PRO A 240 -0.94 18.19 -23.27
N ASP A 241 -0.20 19.29 -23.28
CA ASP A 241 1.27 19.31 -23.29
C ASP A 241 1.86 19.94 -22.01
N SER A 242 1.00 20.47 -21.16
CA SER A 242 1.31 21.14 -19.90
C SER A 242 0.41 20.57 -18.77
N ILE A 243 0.94 20.50 -17.54
CA ILE A 243 0.14 20.15 -16.36
C ILE A 243 -0.97 21.21 -16.17
N ALA A 244 -0.66 22.47 -16.42
CA ALA A 244 -1.61 23.56 -16.32
C ALA A 244 -2.81 23.43 -17.27
N ASP A 245 -2.66 22.73 -18.40
CA ASP A 245 -3.79 22.46 -19.32
C ASP A 245 -4.89 21.64 -18.65
N LEU A 246 -4.55 20.79 -17.67
CA LEU A 246 -5.55 20.01 -16.93
C LEU A 246 -6.54 20.90 -16.14
N ALA A 247 -6.22 22.17 -15.95
CA ALA A 247 -7.10 23.17 -15.34
C ALA A 247 -8.14 23.77 -16.33
N ASP A 248 -8.04 23.44 -17.63
CA ASP A 248 -9.03 23.90 -18.61
C ASP A 248 -10.38 23.17 -18.39
N PRO A 249 -11.52 23.89 -18.32
CA PRO A 249 -12.85 23.28 -18.16
C PRO A 249 -13.21 22.24 -19.23
N VAL A 250 -12.50 22.18 -20.38
CA VAL A 250 -12.72 21.15 -21.39
C VAL A 250 -12.48 19.74 -20.85
N TYR A 251 -11.71 19.62 -19.80
CA TYR A 251 -11.36 18.34 -19.14
C TYR A 251 -12.23 17.99 -17.92
N GLU A 252 -13.31 18.72 -17.65
CA GLU A 252 -14.23 18.43 -16.53
C GLU A 252 -14.67 16.97 -16.56
N ASP A 253 -14.53 16.24 -15.43
CA ASP A 253 -14.80 14.80 -15.27
C ASP A 253 -13.99 13.86 -16.22
N MET A 254 -13.00 14.38 -16.92
CA MET A 254 -12.22 13.62 -17.91
C MET A 254 -10.75 13.43 -17.52
N ILE A 255 -10.36 13.87 -16.33
CA ILE A 255 -8.99 13.72 -15.84
C ILE A 255 -8.94 12.97 -14.52
N SER A 256 -7.77 12.39 -14.23
CA SER A 256 -7.45 11.81 -12.93
C SER A 256 -6.07 12.23 -12.46
N VAL A 257 -5.97 12.61 -11.20
CA VAL A 257 -4.72 12.98 -10.52
C VAL A 257 -4.64 12.31 -9.15
N THR A 258 -3.47 12.34 -8.54
CA THR A 258 -3.25 11.75 -7.20
C THR A 258 -3.25 12.84 -6.13
N ASP A 259 -3.72 12.51 -4.94
CA ASP A 259 -3.69 13.39 -3.76
C ASP A 259 -2.28 13.44 -3.14
N VAL A 260 -1.76 14.65 -2.93
CA VAL A 260 -0.44 14.89 -2.29
C VAL A 260 -0.38 14.33 -0.87
N SER A 261 -1.51 14.33 -0.14
CA SER A 261 -1.57 13.79 1.23
C SER A 261 -1.47 12.26 1.28
N SER A 262 -1.75 11.58 0.16
CA SER A 262 -1.80 10.10 0.09
C SER A 262 -0.59 9.48 -0.58
N SER A 263 0.03 10.16 -1.56
CA SER A 263 1.11 9.59 -2.37
C SER A 263 2.21 10.60 -2.66
N SER A 264 3.46 10.15 -2.60
CA SER A 264 4.64 10.95 -2.98
C SER A 264 4.68 11.30 -4.47
N THR A 265 4.06 10.49 -5.34
CA THR A 265 3.97 10.76 -6.77
C THR A 265 3.20 12.04 -7.09
N ALA A 266 2.13 12.30 -6.32
CA ALA A 266 1.38 13.55 -6.47
C ALA A 266 2.22 14.81 -6.17
N TRP A 267 3.27 14.65 -5.38
CA TRP A 267 4.19 15.74 -5.08
C TRP A 267 4.97 16.20 -6.32
N LEU A 268 5.22 15.28 -7.29
CA LEU A 268 5.86 15.60 -8.57
C LEU A 268 5.02 16.60 -9.38
N LEU A 269 3.69 16.42 -9.42
CA LEU A 269 2.75 17.35 -10.06
C LEU A 269 2.83 18.74 -9.41
N LEU A 270 2.68 18.79 -8.10
CA LEU A 270 2.67 20.05 -7.37
C LEU A 270 4.01 20.78 -7.47
N GLN A 271 5.11 20.03 -7.38
CA GLN A 271 6.45 20.60 -7.49
C GLN A 271 6.74 21.18 -8.88
N ALA A 272 6.24 20.51 -9.93
CA ALA A 272 6.34 21.02 -11.29
C ALA A 272 5.57 22.34 -11.47
N LEU A 273 4.36 22.42 -10.92
CA LEU A 273 3.56 23.65 -10.95
C LEU A 273 4.24 24.79 -10.15
N ILE A 274 4.72 24.51 -8.92
CA ILE A 274 5.39 25.52 -8.08
C ILE A 274 6.67 26.03 -8.76
N ALA A 275 7.46 25.14 -9.35
CA ALA A 275 8.72 25.49 -9.99
C ALA A 275 8.51 26.40 -11.23
N GLU A 276 7.42 26.24 -11.95
CA GLU A 276 7.13 27.02 -13.17
C GLU A 276 6.35 28.30 -12.85
N TYR A 277 5.34 28.22 -11.96
CA TYR A 277 4.39 29.33 -11.76
C TYR A 277 4.50 30.01 -10.38
N GLY A 278 5.27 29.44 -9.43
CA GLY A 278 5.28 29.87 -8.03
C GLY A 278 4.06 29.35 -7.24
N GLU A 279 4.13 29.43 -5.89
CA GLU A 279 3.13 28.81 -5.00
C GLU A 279 1.71 29.36 -5.21
N ASP A 280 1.54 30.69 -5.31
CA ASP A 280 0.22 31.32 -5.41
C ASP A 280 -0.53 30.94 -6.69
N GLU A 281 0.15 30.89 -7.83
CA GLU A 281 -0.44 30.52 -9.12
C GLU A 281 -0.61 28.99 -9.22
N ALA A 282 0.37 28.23 -8.74
CA ALA A 282 0.29 26.77 -8.64
C ALA A 282 -0.93 26.32 -7.83
N GLN A 283 -1.25 26.99 -6.72
CA GLN A 283 -2.44 26.72 -5.93
C GLN A 283 -3.74 26.95 -6.73
N GLN A 284 -3.81 28.02 -7.49
CA GLN A 284 -4.99 28.31 -8.33
C GLN A 284 -5.17 27.30 -9.46
N ILE A 285 -4.06 26.88 -10.08
CA ILE A 285 -4.07 25.85 -11.12
C ILE A 285 -4.51 24.51 -10.51
N LEU A 286 -3.92 24.11 -9.38
CA LEU A 286 -4.24 22.86 -8.68
C LEU A 286 -5.70 22.80 -8.25
N SER A 287 -6.27 23.92 -7.76
CA SER A 287 -7.70 23.99 -7.40
C SER A 287 -8.61 23.65 -8.59
N ARG A 288 -8.32 24.20 -9.76
CA ARG A 288 -9.08 23.89 -11.00
C ARG A 288 -8.86 22.44 -11.45
N ILE A 289 -7.63 21.93 -11.31
CA ILE A 289 -7.35 20.52 -11.60
C ILE A 289 -8.17 19.59 -10.70
N TYR A 290 -8.26 19.87 -9.40
CA TYR A 290 -9.10 19.08 -8.49
C TYR A 290 -10.59 19.24 -8.79
N GLU A 291 -11.06 20.44 -9.16
CA GLU A 291 -12.43 20.68 -9.62
C GLU A 291 -12.73 19.82 -10.87
N ASN A 292 -11.86 19.84 -11.88
CA ASN A 292 -12.01 19.05 -13.11
C ASN A 292 -11.88 17.53 -12.85
N ALA A 293 -11.06 17.11 -11.91
CA ALA A 293 -10.89 15.70 -11.56
C ALA A 293 -12.09 15.15 -10.77
N GLY A 294 -12.73 15.97 -9.94
CA GLY A 294 -13.91 15.58 -9.16
C GLY A 294 -13.69 14.26 -8.40
N PRO A 295 -14.47 13.19 -8.72
CA PRO A 295 -14.36 11.91 -8.03
C PRO A 295 -13.13 11.08 -8.48
N HIS A 296 -12.32 11.57 -9.38
CA HIS A 296 -11.16 10.89 -9.95
C HIS A 296 -9.83 11.33 -9.33
N VAL A 297 -9.86 11.92 -8.13
CA VAL A 297 -8.68 12.11 -7.29
C VAL A 297 -8.35 10.80 -6.58
N GLU A 298 -7.14 10.29 -6.78
CA GLU A 298 -6.72 8.95 -6.36
C GLU A 298 -5.78 9.00 -5.15
N ASP A 299 -5.80 7.93 -4.34
CA ASP A 299 -4.91 7.77 -3.17
C ASP A 299 -3.54 7.15 -3.53
N SER A 300 -3.37 6.69 -4.78
CA SER A 300 -2.18 5.97 -5.24
C SER A 300 -1.65 6.56 -6.54
N GLY A 301 -0.33 6.73 -6.64
CA GLY A 301 0.33 7.23 -7.84
C GLY A 301 0.07 6.41 -9.12
N SER A 302 -0.25 5.12 -8.99
CA SER A 302 -0.67 4.29 -10.13
C SER A 302 -2.18 4.39 -10.45
N GLY A 303 -2.96 5.09 -9.64
CA GLY A 303 -4.42 5.24 -9.80
C GLY A 303 -4.81 5.92 -11.11
N PRO A 304 -4.27 7.10 -11.42
CA PRO A 304 -4.63 7.83 -12.63
C PRO A 304 -4.44 7.02 -13.91
N LEU A 305 -3.30 6.35 -14.08
CA LEU A 305 -3.06 5.53 -15.26
C LEU A 305 -4.03 4.34 -15.36
N LYS A 306 -4.44 3.73 -14.22
CA LYS A 306 -5.44 2.65 -14.23
C LYS A 306 -6.78 3.14 -14.79
N LYS A 307 -7.23 4.34 -14.41
CA LYS A 307 -8.45 4.94 -14.96
C LYS A 307 -8.32 5.29 -16.44
N VAL A 308 -7.16 5.78 -16.85
CA VAL A 308 -6.84 6.02 -18.28
C VAL A 308 -6.86 4.71 -19.08
N ARG A 309 -6.25 3.62 -18.56
CA ARG A 309 -6.26 2.29 -19.20
C ARG A 309 -7.67 1.77 -19.45
N THR A 310 -8.56 1.94 -18.48
CA THR A 310 -9.96 1.48 -18.60
C THR A 310 -10.83 2.40 -19.46
N GLY A 311 -10.36 3.60 -19.77
CA GLY A 311 -11.14 4.63 -20.46
C GLY A 311 -12.20 5.29 -19.59
N GLU A 312 -12.07 5.21 -18.27
CA GLU A 312 -12.92 5.91 -17.31
C GLU A 312 -12.68 7.42 -17.38
N VAL A 313 -11.43 7.83 -17.61
CA VAL A 313 -11.02 9.20 -17.89
C VAL A 313 -10.19 9.25 -19.19
N ALA A 314 -10.10 10.43 -19.77
CA ALA A 314 -9.32 10.67 -21.00
C ALA A 314 -7.84 10.86 -20.71
N VAL A 315 -7.51 11.59 -19.64
CA VAL A 315 -6.15 12.01 -19.28
C VAL A 315 -5.89 11.77 -17.80
N GLY A 316 -4.63 11.55 -17.44
CA GLY A 316 -4.18 11.51 -16.06
C GLY A 316 -2.76 12.06 -15.92
N PHE A 317 -2.36 12.37 -14.70
CA PHE A 317 -0.96 12.59 -14.36
C PHE A 317 -0.49 11.40 -13.52
N GLY A 318 0.52 10.67 -14.00
CA GLY A 318 0.92 9.42 -13.37
C GLY A 318 2.24 8.86 -13.87
N LEU A 319 2.59 7.69 -13.38
CA LEU A 319 3.90 7.05 -13.57
C LEU A 319 4.25 6.85 -15.05
N ARG A 320 5.24 7.59 -15.51
CA ARG A 320 5.72 7.61 -16.90
C ARG A 320 6.13 6.23 -17.40
N HIS A 321 6.90 5.48 -16.61
CA HIS A 321 7.41 4.16 -16.97
C HIS A 321 6.28 3.15 -17.27
N GLN A 322 5.16 3.24 -16.54
CA GLN A 322 4.00 2.37 -16.77
C GLN A 322 3.29 2.73 -18.09
N ALA A 323 3.18 4.01 -18.43
CA ALA A 323 2.61 4.44 -19.72
C ALA A 323 3.49 4.02 -20.91
N VAL A 324 4.81 4.08 -20.73
CA VAL A 324 5.78 3.57 -21.74
C VAL A 324 5.59 2.07 -21.97
N ALA A 325 5.43 1.30 -20.89
CA ALA A 325 5.19 -0.15 -20.99
C ALA A 325 3.85 -0.45 -21.68
N ASP A 326 2.78 0.23 -21.30
CA ASP A 326 1.45 0.08 -21.93
C ASP A 326 1.47 0.36 -23.43
N GLN A 327 2.17 1.42 -23.84
CA GLN A 327 2.31 1.76 -25.26
C GLN A 327 3.06 0.67 -26.04
N LYS A 328 4.14 0.11 -25.45
CA LYS A 328 4.88 -1.02 -26.03
C LYS A 328 4.01 -2.27 -26.16
N ASP A 329 3.11 -2.50 -25.21
CA ASP A 329 2.18 -3.62 -25.21
C ASP A 329 0.96 -3.41 -26.14
N GLY A 330 0.88 -2.26 -26.80
CA GLY A 330 -0.16 -1.93 -27.78
C GLY A 330 -1.50 -1.54 -27.16
N LEU A 331 -1.51 -1.14 -25.90
CA LEU A 331 -2.68 -0.53 -25.26
C LEU A 331 -2.95 0.84 -25.87
N PRO A 332 -4.20 1.34 -25.86
CA PRO A 332 -4.53 2.66 -26.38
C PRO A 332 -4.09 3.78 -25.43
N VAL A 333 -2.89 3.67 -24.88
CA VAL A 333 -2.29 4.61 -23.94
C VAL A 333 -1.15 5.34 -24.63
N GLY A 334 -1.14 6.67 -24.52
CA GLY A 334 -0.03 7.52 -24.87
C GLY A 334 0.43 8.33 -23.66
N TYR A 335 1.57 8.98 -23.79
CA TYR A 335 2.08 9.90 -22.77
C TYR A 335 2.72 11.12 -23.42
N VAL A 336 2.79 12.21 -22.66
CA VAL A 336 3.47 13.45 -22.98
C VAL A 336 4.28 13.88 -21.77
N ASP A 337 5.55 14.17 -21.97
CA ASP A 337 6.38 14.79 -20.94
C ASP A 337 5.95 16.26 -20.78
N PRO A 338 5.54 16.72 -19.59
CA PRO A 338 4.95 18.05 -19.41
C PRO A 338 5.99 19.16 -19.57
N LEU A 339 5.58 20.29 -20.14
CA LEU A 339 6.45 21.44 -20.34
C LEU A 339 7.00 22.02 -19.04
N GLU A 340 6.30 21.89 -17.93
CA GLU A 340 6.76 22.26 -16.58
C GLU A 340 7.95 21.44 -16.12
N GLY A 341 8.14 20.27 -16.69
CA GLY A 341 9.29 19.39 -16.46
C GLY A 341 8.94 18.08 -15.75
N ASN A 342 9.81 17.09 -15.99
CA ASN A 342 9.76 15.81 -15.33
C ASN A 342 10.65 15.86 -14.07
N PHE A 343 10.02 15.98 -12.92
CA PHE A 343 10.71 15.82 -11.63
C PHE A 343 10.86 14.33 -11.32
N SER A 344 11.92 13.98 -10.61
CA SER A 344 12.20 12.60 -10.24
C SER A 344 12.22 12.42 -8.72
N LEU A 345 11.55 11.38 -8.25
CA LEU A 345 11.62 10.91 -6.86
C LEU A 345 12.40 9.60 -6.78
N THR A 346 13.50 9.63 -6.04
CA THR A 346 14.31 8.45 -5.78
C THR A 346 13.73 7.65 -4.61
N GLU A 347 13.61 6.33 -4.79
CA GLU A 347 13.34 5.39 -3.72
C GLU A 347 14.61 4.64 -3.36
N SER A 348 14.82 4.37 -2.09
CA SER A 348 16.01 3.72 -1.56
C SER A 348 15.67 2.54 -0.66
N ALA A 349 16.64 1.65 -0.49
CA ALA A 349 16.65 0.61 0.53
C ALA A 349 17.46 1.08 1.74
N ALA A 350 16.96 0.81 2.96
CA ALA A 350 17.63 1.12 4.22
C ALA A 350 17.37 0.02 5.25
N VAL A 351 18.37 -0.32 6.07
CA VAL A 351 18.30 -1.39 7.07
C VAL A 351 18.11 -0.78 8.46
N VAL A 352 17.09 -1.25 9.19
CA VAL A 352 16.79 -0.76 10.54
C VAL A 352 17.84 -1.28 11.52
N ASP A 353 18.46 -0.37 12.29
CA ASP A 353 19.48 -0.71 13.30
C ASP A 353 18.85 -1.32 14.55
N LYS A 354 18.92 -2.64 14.65
CA LYS A 354 18.40 -3.43 15.77
C LYS A 354 19.47 -4.21 16.52
N GLY A 355 20.72 -4.18 16.06
CA GLY A 355 21.82 -4.93 16.65
C GLY A 355 21.60 -6.46 16.66
N THR A 356 20.82 -7.01 15.73
CA THR A 356 20.43 -8.42 15.70
C THR A 356 21.10 -9.18 14.56
N LYS A 357 21.08 -10.53 14.65
CA LYS A 357 21.54 -11.36 13.51
C LYS A 357 20.69 -11.17 12.26
N ARG A 358 19.41 -10.81 12.41
CA ARG A 358 18.53 -10.51 11.26
C ARG A 358 18.92 -9.23 10.54
N GLN A 359 19.48 -8.26 11.26
CA GLN A 359 20.00 -7.03 10.64
C GLN A 359 21.08 -7.36 9.59
N GLN A 360 22.00 -8.30 9.88
CA GLN A 360 23.00 -8.71 8.88
C GLN A 360 22.34 -9.38 7.67
N ILE A 361 21.34 -10.26 7.88
CA ILE A 361 20.62 -10.88 6.76
C ILE A 361 19.84 -9.84 5.96
N ALA A 362 19.29 -8.83 6.62
CA ALA A 362 18.63 -7.71 5.96
C ALA A 362 19.61 -6.86 5.15
N MET A 363 20.83 -6.68 5.65
CA MET A 363 21.94 -6.02 4.96
C MET A 363 22.36 -6.79 3.70
N ASP A 364 22.55 -8.11 3.83
CA ASP A 364 22.85 -8.99 2.68
C ASP A 364 21.71 -8.96 1.64
N MET A 365 20.43 -8.88 2.08
CA MET A 365 19.29 -8.73 1.17
C MET A 365 19.27 -7.36 0.48
N ALA A 366 19.60 -6.29 1.20
CA ALA A 366 19.71 -4.94 0.61
C ALA A 366 20.82 -4.92 -0.46
N GLU A 367 21.99 -5.45 -0.14
CA GLU A 367 23.08 -5.59 -1.12
C GLU A 367 22.66 -6.42 -2.35
N CYS A 368 21.95 -7.54 -2.14
CA CYS A 368 21.41 -8.37 -3.20
C CYS A 368 20.45 -7.60 -4.11
N ILE A 369 19.53 -6.82 -3.55
CA ILE A 369 18.60 -5.99 -4.34
C ILE A 369 19.38 -4.99 -5.21
N ILE A 370 20.42 -4.37 -4.67
CA ILE A 370 21.23 -3.38 -5.39
C ILE A 370 22.09 -4.02 -6.46
N ARG A 371 22.81 -5.10 -6.14
CA ARG A 371 23.78 -5.70 -7.08
C ARG A 371 23.13 -6.60 -8.13
N GLU A 372 22.18 -7.44 -7.71
CA GLU A 372 21.55 -8.45 -8.57
C GLU A 372 20.18 -8.02 -9.11
N GLY A 373 19.51 -7.09 -8.40
CA GLY A 373 18.17 -6.63 -8.76
C GLY A 373 18.16 -5.41 -9.66
N ARG A 374 19.23 -4.61 -9.66
CA ARG A 374 19.23 -3.33 -10.36
C ARG A 374 18.96 -3.46 -11.87
N GLU A 375 19.52 -4.46 -12.55
CA GLU A 375 19.25 -4.70 -13.98
C GLU A 375 17.76 -5.00 -14.24
N LYS A 376 17.08 -5.71 -13.35
CA LYS A 376 15.63 -5.98 -13.46
C LYS A 376 14.82 -4.72 -13.22
N LEU A 377 15.15 -3.97 -12.18
CA LEU A 377 14.50 -2.71 -11.85
C LEU A 377 14.67 -1.69 -12.99
N GLN A 378 15.85 -1.61 -13.60
CA GLN A 378 16.13 -0.66 -14.67
C GLN A 378 15.34 -0.93 -15.95
N LYS A 379 14.86 -2.15 -16.18
CA LYS A 379 13.96 -2.45 -17.30
C LYS A 379 12.64 -1.68 -17.21
N THR A 380 12.18 -1.43 -15.99
CA THR A 380 10.93 -0.71 -15.71
C THR A 380 11.22 0.75 -15.34
N TYR A 381 12.24 0.99 -14.53
CA TYR A 381 12.66 2.33 -14.05
C TYR A 381 14.00 2.68 -14.71
N PRO A 382 13.97 3.25 -15.93
CA PRO A 382 15.15 3.31 -16.80
C PRO A 382 16.23 4.28 -16.34
N ASN A 383 15.94 5.15 -15.37
CA ASN A 383 16.87 6.19 -14.94
C ASN A 383 18.13 5.57 -14.33
N ALA A 384 19.29 6.02 -14.78
CA ALA A 384 20.57 5.65 -14.21
C ALA A 384 20.70 6.21 -12.79
N LEU A 385 21.15 5.38 -11.86
CA LEU A 385 21.37 5.72 -10.44
C LEU A 385 22.81 5.43 -10.00
N TYR A 386 23.52 4.56 -10.70
CA TYR A 386 24.84 4.10 -10.37
C TYR A 386 25.86 4.39 -11.47
N GLU A 387 27.11 4.59 -11.08
CA GLU A 387 28.21 4.76 -12.04
C GLU A 387 28.26 3.58 -13.02
N GLY A 388 28.37 3.90 -14.30
CA GLY A 388 28.40 2.89 -15.38
C GLY A 388 27.02 2.48 -15.91
N GLU A 389 25.93 2.85 -15.26
CA GLU A 389 24.58 2.72 -15.83
C GLU A 389 24.34 3.80 -16.89
N THR A 390 23.47 3.49 -17.85
CA THR A 390 23.02 4.45 -18.85
C THR A 390 21.49 4.39 -18.95
N THR A 391 20.84 5.54 -18.98
CA THR A 391 19.43 5.60 -19.31
C THR A 391 19.25 5.31 -20.80
N ASP A 392 18.33 4.40 -21.15
CA ASP A 392 17.94 4.18 -22.53
C ASP A 392 17.38 5.48 -23.10
N GLY A 393 18.02 6.04 -24.13
CA GLY A 393 17.62 7.32 -24.74
C GLY A 393 16.19 7.33 -25.28
N ALA A 394 15.61 6.16 -25.60
CA ALA A 394 14.20 6.04 -25.99
C ALA A 394 13.23 6.17 -24.81
N ASN A 395 13.72 5.95 -23.58
CA ASN A 395 12.94 6.03 -22.35
C ASN A 395 13.28 7.27 -21.51
N ALA A 396 14.28 8.09 -21.89
CA ALA A 396 14.60 9.33 -21.21
C ALA A 396 13.43 10.32 -21.30
N SER A 397 13.15 11.02 -20.21
CA SER A 397 12.18 12.12 -20.21
C SER A 397 12.71 13.32 -21.02
N ALA A 398 11.79 14.10 -21.61
CA ALA A 398 12.16 15.23 -22.46
C ALA A 398 12.66 16.43 -21.65
N TYR A 399 12.16 16.63 -20.44
CA TYR A 399 12.40 17.83 -19.62
C TYR A 399 12.80 17.46 -18.18
N PRO A 400 13.89 16.70 -17.95
CA PRO A 400 14.28 16.27 -16.61
C PRO A 400 14.59 17.49 -15.73
N LYS A 401 14.02 17.51 -14.53
CA LYS A 401 14.24 18.54 -13.50
C LYS A 401 14.51 17.92 -12.14
N THR A 402 15.28 18.61 -11.33
CA THR A 402 15.53 18.29 -9.92
C THR A 402 14.74 19.23 -9.02
N PHE A 403 14.40 18.77 -7.82
CA PHE A 403 13.76 19.63 -6.83
C PHE A 403 14.66 20.83 -6.49
N PRO A 404 14.12 22.07 -6.46
CA PRO A 404 14.92 23.27 -6.17
C PRO A 404 15.32 23.37 -4.69
N GLU A 405 14.57 22.72 -3.80
CA GLU A 405 14.82 22.66 -2.36
C GLU A 405 15.03 21.19 -1.93
N LYS A 406 15.79 21.00 -0.84
CA LYS A 406 15.89 19.66 -0.24
C LYS A 406 14.50 19.23 0.23
N LEU A 407 14.14 18.00 -0.09
CA LEU A 407 12.88 17.41 0.37
C LEU A 407 12.96 17.17 1.88
N THR A 408 12.06 17.80 2.63
CA THR A 408 11.95 17.69 4.09
C THR A 408 10.49 17.44 4.49
N VAL A 409 10.27 17.06 5.75
CA VAL A 409 8.90 16.90 6.30
C VAL A 409 8.18 18.24 6.28
N GLU A 410 8.85 19.32 6.64
CA GLU A 410 8.27 20.66 6.69
C GLU A 410 7.83 21.15 5.29
N LEU A 411 8.64 20.83 4.27
CA LEU A 411 8.30 21.13 2.88
C LEU A 411 7.06 20.31 2.45
N LEU A 412 7.02 19.03 2.81
CA LEU A 412 5.89 18.17 2.52
C LEU A 412 4.62 18.67 3.21
N GLU A 413 4.68 18.97 4.50
CA GLU A 413 3.53 19.49 5.27
C GLU A 413 3.00 20.80 4.66
N ARG A 414 3.89 21.74 4.29
CA ARG A 414 3.50 22.97 3.58
C ARG A 414 2.79 22.69 2.26
N HIS A 415 3.28 21.74 1.48
CA HIS A 415 2.69 21.38 0.20
C HIS A 415 1.39 20.56 0.36
N GLN A 416 1.28 19.77 1.42
CA GLN A 416 0.02 19.09 1.77
C GLN A 416 -1.04 20.12 2.19
N GLU A 417 -0.69 21.13 2.99
CA GLU A 417 -1.61 22.21 3.35
C GLU A 417 -2.05 23.02 2.13
N LEU A 418 -1.12 23.31 1.20
CA LEU A 418 -1.46 23.94 -0.07
C LEU A 418 -2.44 23.07 -0.89
N SER A 419 -2.18 21.78 -0.98
CA SER A 419 -3.07 20.83 -1.67
C SER A 419 -4.45 20.76 -1.03
N GLU A 420 -4.54 20.65 0.30
CA GLU A 420 -5.83 20.60 1.01
C GLU A 420 -6.64 21.89 0.85
N THR A 421 -5.98 23.04 0.84
CA THR A 421 -6.65 24.34 0.62
C THR A 421 -7.04 24.58 -0.84
N SER A 422 -6.58 23.72 -1.76
CA SER A 422 -6.92 23.76 -3.19
C SER A 422 -8.16 22.89 -3.54
N LYS A 423 -8.61 22.04 -2.63
CA LYS A 423 -9.81 21.21 -2.80
C LYS A 423 -11.08 22.00 -2.50
#